data_93800f578cd76e2baecf15881f989940
#
_entry.id   93800f578cd76e2baecf15881f989940
#
_cell.length_a   1.000
_cell.length_b   1.000
_cell.length_c   1.000
_cell.angle_alpha   90.00
_cell.angle_beta   90.00
_cell.angle_gamma   90.00
#
_symmetry.space_group_name_H-M   'P 1'
#
loop_
_entity.id
_entity.type
_entity.pdbx_description
1 polymer ?
#
loop_
_entity_poly.entity_id
_entity_poly.type
_entity_poly.pdbx_seq_one_letter_code
_entity_poly.pdbx_strand_id
1 'polypeptide(L)'
;MAIFVSQTNIDKYMAVHRDDSERFRRLSILGRIGWWEADFSSRQYLCSEYVCKLLGLEGEYLSFEDFGKMIREDYRTRISREFLAIQNMEVYEQTFPIYSTEGVVWVYSRVGYKEHLPDGTLKAFGVLQRVEMPKEEAAKQALQRVNDLLYRQTSISHS
;
A
#
# COMPACT_ATOMS: atom_id res chain seq x y z
N MET A 1 27.81 -35.62 -7.53
CA MET A 1 26.73 -36.36 -8.18
C MET A 1 25.99 -35.42 -9.14
N ALA A 2 25.98 -35.70 -10.41
CA ALA A 2 25.24 -34.86 -11.35
C ALA A 2 23.74 -35.21 -11.29
N ILE A 3 22.92 -34.22 -11.09
CA ILE A 3 21.44 -34.38 -11.10
C ILE A 3 21.01 -34.15 -12.55
N PHE A 4 20.53 -35.19 -13.19
CA PHE A 4 19.97 -35.07 -14.55
C PHE A 4 18.48 -34.83 -14.43
N VAL A 5 18.06 -33.58 -14.77
CA VAL A 5 16.64 -33.25 -14.90
C VAL A 5 16.29 -33.44 -16.39
N SER A 6 15.31 -34.29 -16.68
CA SER A 6 14.92 -34.51 -18.07
C SER A 6 14.28 -33.27 -18.66
N GLN A 7 14.44 -33.05 -19.97
CA GLN A 7 13.82 -31.93 -20.67
C GLN A 7 12.30 -31.96 -20.51
N THR A 8 11.69 -33.15 -20.50
CA THR A 8 10.25 -33.32 -20.30
C THR A 8 9.79 -32.79 -18.92
N ASN A 9 10.59 -33.01 -17.87
CA ASN A 9 10.26 -32.48 -16.52
C ASN A 9 10.43 -30.98 -16.48
N ILE A 10 11.42 -30.41 -17.14
CA ILE A 10 11.60 -28.97 -17.28
C ILE A 10 10.39 -28.35 -17.99
N ASP A 11 9.99 -28.95 -19.12
CA ASP A 11 8.85 -28.46 -19.90
C ASP A 11 7.54 -28.53 -19.12
N LYS A 12 7.31 -29.59 -18.34
CA LYS A 12 6.16 -29.72 -17.46
C LYS A 12 6.16 -28.64 -16.37
N TYR A 13 7.31 -28.42 -15.74
CA TYR A 13 7.47 -27.37 -14.73
C TYR A 13 7.16 -26.00 -15.33
N MET A 14 7.75 -25.67 -16.46
CA MET A 14 7.53 -24.40 -17.15
C MET A 14 6.08 -24.24 -17.60
N ALA A 15 5.43 -25.30 -18.03
CA ALA A 15 4.02 -25.28 -18.40
C ALA A 15 3.11 -25.00 -17.20
N VAL A 16 3.41 -25.59 -16.03
CA VAL A 16 2.65 -25.36 -14.78
C VAL A 16 2.82 -23.89 -14.31
N HIS A 17 4.05 -23.36 -14.38
CA HIS A 17 4.35 -22.03 -13.84
C HIS A 17 4.21 -20.90 -14.86
N ARG A 18 3.97 -21.21 -16.14
CA ARG A 18 3.82 -20.23 -17.22
C ARG A 18 2.78 -19.16 -16.88
N ASP A 19 1.65 -19.58 -16.30
CA ASP A 19 0.51 -18.74 -16.03
C ASP A 19 0.48 -18.19 -14.60
N ASP A 20 1.55 -18.39 -13.81
CA ASP A 20 1.59 -17.93 -12.41
C ASP A 20 1.50 -16.41 -12.33
N SER A 21 2.11 -15.68 -13.25
CA SER A 21 2.00 -14.23 -13.33
C SER A 21 0.55 -13.79 -13.55
N GLU A 22 -0.17 -14.48 -14.44
CA GLU A 22 -1.58 -14.16 -14.72
C GLU A 22 -2.47 -14.53 -13.54
N ARG A 23 -2.23 -15.68 -12.90
CA ARG A 23 -2.95 -16.06 -11.68
C ARG A 23 -2.70 -15.09 -10.54
N PHE A 24 -1.45 -14.66 -10.36
CA PHE A 24 -1.10 -13.64 -9.38
C PHE A 24 -1.81 -12.32 -9.67
N ARG A 25 -1.84 -11.91 -10.93
CA ARG A 25 -2.55 -10.71 -11.37
C ARG A 25 -4.04 -10.80 -11.02
N ARG A 26 -4.68 -11.94 -11.31
CA ARG A 26 -6.10 -12.16 -10.97
C ARG A 26 -6.36 -12.12 -9.47
N LEU A 27 -5.49 -12.77 -8.68
CA LEU A 27 -5.57 -12.72 -7.22
C LEU A 27 -5.42 -11.31 -6.69
N SER A 28 -4.52 -10.52 -7.24
CA SER A 28 -4.32 -9.13 -6.86
C SER A 28 -5.58 -8.29 -7.10
N ILE A 29 -6.20 -8.45 -8.26
CA ILE A 29 -7.43 -7.72 -8.60
C ILE A 29 -8.58 -8.14 -7.70
N LEU A 30 -8.80 -9.44 -7.53
CA LEU A 30 -9.88 -9.98 -6.70
C LEU A 30 -9.69 -9.65 -5.22
N GLY A 31 -8.46 -9.74 -4.74
CA GLY A 31 -8.13 -9.47 -3.33
C GLY A 31 -7.90 -8.00 -3.02
N ARG A 32 -7.91 -7.14 -4.03
CA ARG A 32 -7.61 -5.70 -3.88
C ARG A 32 -6.28 -5.47 -3.16
N ILE A 33 -5.27 -6.23 -3.56
CA ILE A 33 -3.94 -6.20 -2.99
C ILE A 33 -2.89 -6.14 -4.09
N GLY A 34 -1.89 -5.31 -3.90
CA GLY A 34 -0.73 -5.24 -4.78
C GLY A 34 0.55 -5.20 -3.99
N TRP A 35 1.66 -5.20 -4.69
CA TRP A 35 2.97 -5.07 -4.08
C TRP A 35 3.61 -3.73 -4.47
N TRP A 36 4.55 -3.32 -3.66
CA TRP A 36 5.43 -2.18 -3.92
C TRP A 36 6.84 -2.52 -3.46
N GLU A 37 7.81 -1.91 -4.11
CA GLU A 37 9.22 -2.00 -3.74
C GLU A 37 9.75 -0.58 -3.58
N ALA A 38 10.29 -0.27 -2.40
CA ALA A 38 10.82 1.05 -2.10
C ALA A 38 12.33 1.04 -2.22
N ASP A 39 12.87 1.99 -2.99
CA ASP A 39 14.30 2.25 -3.07
C ASP A 39 14.59 3.55 -2.30
N PHE A 40 15.24 3.44 -1.15
CA PHE A 40 15.53 4.59 -0.30
C PHE A 40 16.67 5.45 -0.85
N SER A 41 17.45 4.94 -1.79
CA SER A 41 18.48 5.72 -2.48
C SER A 41 17.86 6.71 -3.46
N SER A 42 16.99 6.24 -4.34
CA SER A 42 16.27 7.09 -5.31
C SER A 42 15.01 7.74 -4.74
N ARG A 43 14.55 7.29 -3.56
CA ARG A 43 13.30 7.73 -2.92
C ARG A 43 12.10 7.52 -3.83
N GLN A 44 12.02 6.34 -4.43
CA GLN A 44 10.95 5.95 -5.33
C GLN A 44 10.41 4.57 -4.98
N TYR A 45 9.12 4.39 -5.28
CA TYR A 45 8.46 3.10 -5.29
C TYR A 45 8.37 2.56 -6.70
N LEU A 46 8.59 1.27 -6.86
CA LEU A 46 8.14 0.50 -8.01
C LEU A 46 6.83 -0.20 -7.60
N CYS A 47 5.78 -0.04 -8.40
CA CYS A 47 4.44 -0.46 -8.02
C CYS A 47 3.89 -1.52 -8.97
N SER A 48 3.16 -2.51 -8.41
CA SER A 48 2.44 -3.49 -9.20
C SER A 48 1.28 -2.87 -9.97
N GLU A 49 0.75 -3.61 -10.94
CA GLU A 49 -0.36 -3.14 -11.76
C GLU A 49 -1.57 -2.67 -10.94
N TYR A 50 -1.96 -3.44 -9.92
CA TYR A 50 -3.07 -3.07 -9.05
C TYR A 50 -2.82 -1.73 -8.34
N VAL A 51 -1.63 -1.56 -7.77
CA VAL A 51 -1.27 -0.31 -7.09
C VAL A 51 -1.27 0.85 -8.07
N CYS A 52 -0.70 0.67 -9.26
CA CYS A 52 -0.70 1.71 -10.30
C CYS A 52 -2.12 2.13 -10.68
N LYS A 53 -3.04 1.19 -10.85
CA LYS A 53 -4.44 1.49 -11.17
C LYS A 53 -5.15 2.21 -10.03
N LEU A 54 -4.94 1.74 -8.80
CA LEU A 54 -5.56 2.35 -7.62
C LEU A 54 -5.12 3.81 -7.44
N LEU A 55 -3.83 4.08 -7.65
CA LEU A 55 -3.26 5.41 -7.47
C LEU A 55 -3.34 6.28 -8.72
N GLY A 56 -3.73 5.75 -9.85
CA GLY A 56 -3.83 6.49 -11.11
C GLY A 56 -2.48 6.88 -11.71
N LEU A 57 -1.48 6.02 -11.57
CA LEU A 57 -0.13 6.27 -12.07
C LEU A 57 -0.07 6.04 -13.59
N GLU A 58 0.66 6.92 -14.29
CA GLU A 58 0.93 6.75 -15.73
C GLU A 58 2.00 5.69 -15.99
N GLY A 59 2.90 5.46 -15.04
CA GLY A 59 3.97 4.47 -15.12
C GLY A 59 4.05 3.63 -13.86
N GLU A 60 5.12 2.86 -13.74
CA GLU A 60 5.32 1.92 -12.63
C GLU A 60 5.99 2.55 -11.41
N TYR A 61 6.56 3.75 -11.57
CA TYR A 61 7.33 4.43 -10.52
C TYR A 61 6.56 5.58 -9.91
N LEU A 62 6.72 5.73 -8.61
CA LEU A 62 6.11 6.81 -7.83
C LEU A 62 7.12 7.31 -6.80
N SER A 63 7.35 8.62 -6.72
CA SER A 63 8.23 9.17 -5.70
C SER A 63 7.60 9.07 -4.30
N PHE A 64 8.44 9.00 -3.26
CA PHE A 64 7.98 9.04 -1.87
C PHE A 64 7.18 10.31 -1.60
N GLU A 65 7.63 11.43 -2.16
CA GLU A 65 6.98 12.72 -2.00
C GLU A 65 5.58 12.73 -2.61
N ASP A 66 5.43 12.23 -3.83
CA ASP A 66 4.13 12.18 -4.49
C ASP A 66 3.16 11.24 -3.79
N PHE A 67 3.64 10.10 -3.29
CA PHE A 67 2.81 9.22 -2.47
C PHE A 67 2.36 9.92 -1.18
N GLY A 68 3.25 10.66 -0.55
CA GLY A 68 2.92 11.42 0.65
C GLY A 68 1.75 12.39 0.43
N LYS A 69 1.65 12.98 -0.76
CA LYS A 69 0.54 13.86 -1.13
C LYS A 69 -0.78 13.12 -1.36
N MET A 70 -0.72 11.83 -1.65
CA MET A 70 -1.92 10.98 -1.78
C MET A 70 -2.51 10.56 -0.45
N ILE A 71 -1.72 10.61 0.62
CA ILE A 71 -2.21 10.32 1.98
C ILE A 71 -3.09 11.49 2.42
N ARG A 72 -4.24 11.19 3.00
CA ARG A 72 -5.14 12.24 3.51
C ARG A 72 -4.40 13.08 4.56
N GLU A 73 -4.64 14.38 4.57
CA GLU A 73 -3.82 15.38 5.27
C GLU A 73 -3.66 15.10 6.76
N ASP A 74 -4.72 14.63 7.42
CA ASP A 74 -4.71 14.36 8.87
C ASP A 74 -3.83 13.16 9.28
N TYR A 75 -3.46 12.32 8.31
CA TYR A 75 -2.57 11.15 8.51
C TYR A 75 -1.16 11.36 7.96
N ARG A 76 -0.97 12.35 7.12
CA ARG A 76 0.24 12.51 6.29
C ARG A 76 1.54 12.53 7.08
N THR A 77 1.61 13.36 8.11
CA THR A 77 2.83 13.52 8.91
C THR A 77 3.19 12.24 9.65
N ARG A 78 2.21 11.61 10.31
CA ARG A 78 2.44 10.37 11.05
C ARG A 78 2.88 9.22 10.16
N ILE A 79 2.16 9.01 9.06
CA ILE A 79 2.44 7.88 8.15
C ILE A 79 3.80 8.05 7.50
N SER A 80 4.13 9.24 7.02
CA SER A 80 5.42 9.51 6.40
C SER A 80 6.59 9.33 7.38
N ARG A 81 6.44 9.80 8.61
CA ARG A 81 7.45 9.64 9.66
C ARG A 81 7.67 8.17 10.02
N GLU A 82 6.61 7.42 10.21
CA GLU A 82 6.69 5.99 10.53
C GLU A 82 7.31 5.19 9.38
N PHE A 83 6.99 5.54 8.14
CA PHE A 83 7.60 4.90 6.97
C PHE A 83 9.11 5.15 6.91
N LEU A 84 9.56 6.37 7.17
CA LEU A 84 11.00 6.67 7.18
C LEU A 84 11.74 5.96 8.32
N ALA A 85 11.05 5.61 9.40
CA ALA A 85 11.62 4.87 10.52
C ALA A 85 11.77 3.36 10.26
N ILE A 86 11.33 2.88 9.11
CA ILE A 86 11.32 1.45 8.75
C ILE A 86 12.71 0.80 8.81
N GLN A 87 13.76 1.58 8.64
CA GLN A 87 15.14 1.10 8.70
C GLN A 87 15.48 0.46 10.05
N ASN A 88 14.80 0.89 11.12
CA ASN A 88 15.05 0.47 12.49
C ASN A 88 13.99 -0.50 13.04
N MET A 89 12.97 -0.84 12.25
CA MET A 89 11.84 -1.70 12.65
C MET A 89 11.92 -3.06 11.94
N GLU A 90 11.70 -4.15 12.68
CA GLU A 90 11.67 -5.50 12.12
C GLU A 90 10.39 -5.75 11.33
N VAL A 91 9.25 -5.32 11.87
CA VAL A 91 7.94 -5.44 11.26
C VAL A 91 7.31 -4.06 11.24
N TYR A 92 6.73 -3.72 10.10
CA TYR A 92 6.12 -2.44 9.90
C TYR A 92 4.78 -2.63 9.19
N GLU A 93 3.72 -2.09 9.77
CA GLU A 93 2.40 -2.07 9.15
C GLU A 93 1.67 -0.78 9.48
N GLN A 94 0.86 -0.30 8.55
CA GLN A 94 0.06 0.91 8.71
C GLN A 94 -1.28 0.74 8.03
N THR A 95 -2.31 1.37 8.59
CA THR A 95 -3.63 1.50 7.96
C THR A 95 -3.97 2.98 7.92
N PHE A 96 -4.28 3.49 6.73
CA PHE A 96 -4.51 4.92 6.54
C PHE A 96 -5.36 5.19 5.31
N PRO A 97 -6.00 6.38 5.24
CA PRO A 97 -6.79 6.78 4.08
C PRO A 97 -5.91 7.48 3.03
N ILE A 98 -6.20 7.19 1.76
CA ILE A 98 -5.54 7.83 0.62
C ILE A 98 -6.56 8.35 -0.37
N TYR A 99 -6.15 9.33 -1.16
CA TYR A 99 -6.86 9.76 -2.35
C TYR A 99 -6.50 8.82 -3.50
N SER A 100 -7.50 8.14 -4.05
CA SER A 100 -7.32 7.17 -5.12
C SER A 100 -8.19 7.51 -6.32
N THR A 101 -8.07 6.73 -7.40
CA THR A 101 -8.97 6.84 -8.56
C THR A 101 -10.43 6.56 -8.22
N GLU A 102 -10.69 5.91 -7.10
CA GLU A 102 -12.03 5.58 -6.60
C GLU A 102 -12.50 6.51 -5.48
N GLY A 103 -11.80 7.63 -5.28
CA GLY A 103 -12.04 8.55 -4.17
C GLY A 103 -11.17 8.23 -2.96
N VAL A 104 -11.62 8.64 -1.77
CA VAL A 104 -10.92 8.32 -0.52
C VAL A 104 -11.17 6.87 -0.17
N VAL A 105 -10.09 6.09 -0.10
CA VAL A 105 -10.14 4.67 0.29
C VAL A 105 -9.16 4.44 1.43
N TRP A 106 -9.44 3.41 2.22
CA TRP A 106 -8.55 2.96 3.28
C TRP A 106 -7.66 1.85 2.76
N VAL A 107 -6.39 1.93 3.07
CA VAL A 107 -5.40 0.94 2.68
C VAL A 107 -4.62 0.43 3.88
N TYR A 108 -4.27 -0.84 3.81
CA TYR A 108 -3.34 -1.48 4.73
C TYR A 108 -2.03 -1.67 3.98
N SER A 109 -0.94 -1.21 4.56
CA SER A 109 0.40 -1.35 4.02
C SER A 109 1.27 -2.12 5.00
N ARG A 110 1.98 -3.12 4.49
CA ARG A 110 2.89 -3.92 5.30
C ARG A 110 4.20 -4.13 4.56
N VAL A 111 5.30 -3.90 5.28
CA VAL A 111 6.63 -4.25 4.78
C VAL A 111 6.92 -5.69 5.18
N GLY A 112 7.19 -6.53 4.18
CA GLY A 112 7.47 -7.95 4.38
C GLY A 112 8.92 -8.33 4.25
N TYR A 113 9.73 -7.49 3.62
CA TYR A 113 11.12 -7.80 3.33
C TYR A 113 11.94 -6.53 3.24
N LYS A 114 13.15 -6.56 3.80
CA LYS A 114 14.13 -5.47 3.70
C LYS A 114 15.47 -6.02 3.27
N GLU A 115 16.15 -5.32 2.37
CA GLU A 115 17.46 -5.66 1.87
C GLU A 115 18.40 -4.46 2.02
N HIS A 116 19.52 -4.65 2.72
CA HIS A 116 20.60 -3.68 2.77
C HIS A 116 21.58 -3.97 1.64
N LEU A 117 21.77 -3.01 0.76
CA LEU A 117 22.71 -3.13 -0.34
C LEU A 117 24.15 -2.87 0.14
N PRO A 118 25.19 -3.31 -0.63
CA PRO A 118 26.59 -3.11 -0.25
C PRO A 118 26.99 -1.65 -0.02
N ASP A 119 26.31 -0.71 -0.69
CA ASP A 119 26.54 0.74 -0.53
C ASP A 119 25.83 1.34 0.69
N GLY A 120 25.18 0.53 1.50
CA GLY A 120 24.44 0.96 2.69
C GLY A 120 23.02 1.42 2.43
N THR A 121 22.57 1.42 1.18
CA THR A 121 21.18 1.78 0.86
C THR A 121 20.21 0.66 1.23
N LEU A 122 18.95 1.04 1.49
CA LEU A 122 17.88 0.12 1.85
C LEU A 122 16.91 -0.01 0.69
N LYS A 123 16.54 -1.26 0.39
CA LYS A 123 15.36 -1.57 -0.39
C LYS A 123 14.36 -2.30 0.50
N ALA A 124 13.10 -1.96 0.36
CA ALA A 124 12.03 -2.59 1.12
C ALA A 124 10.95 -3.08 0.15
N PHE A 125 10.41 -4.26 0.41
CA PHE A 125 9.32 -4.84 -0.33
C PHE A 125 8.11 -4.99 0.58
N GLY A 126 6.95 -4.61 0.09
CA GLY A 126 5.73 -4.69 0.87
C GLY A 126 4.49 -4.86 0.02
N VAL A 127 3.37 -4.87 0.70
CA VAL A 127 2.05 -4.98 0.09
C VAL A 127 1.19 -3.77 0.45
N LEU A 128 0.28 -3.45 -0.46
CA LEU A 128 -0.76 -2.46 -0.25
C LEU A 128 -2.09 -3.12 -0.55
N GLN A 129 -2.98 -3.13 0.43
CA GLN A 129 -4.29 -3.75 0.31
C GLN A 129 -5.37 -2.73 0.61
N ARG A 130 -6.38 -2.67 -0.26
CA ARG A 130 -7.58 -1.90 0.04
C ARG A 130 -8.38 -2.62 1.11
N VAL A 131 -8.75 -1.89 2.17
CA VAL A 131 -9.49 -2.41 3.31
C VAL A 131 -10.68 -1.52 3.61
N GLU A 132 -11.57 -1.99 4.47
CA GLU A 132 -12.64 -1.17 4.98
C GLU A 132 -12.10 -0.16 6.02
N MET A 133 -12.79 0.96 6.16
CA MET A 133 -12.48 1.92 7.22
C MET A 133 -12.47 1.22 8.58
N PRO A 134 -11.42 1.42 9.39
CA PRO A 134 -11.39 0.86 10.74
C PRO A 134 -12.61 1.32 11.56
N LYS A 135 -13.16 0.41 12.37
CA LYS A 135 -14.37 0.69 13.17
C LYS A 135 -14.18 1.87 14.10
N GLU A 136 -13.00 2.06 14.65
CA GLU A 136 -12.67 3.18 15.53
C GLU A 136 -12.77 4.53 14.79
N GLU A 137 -12.29 4.58 13.55
CA GLU A 137 -12.41 5.78 12.72
C GLU A 137 -13.85 6.05 12.32
N ALA A 138 -14.62 5.01 11.98
CA ALA A 138 -16.04 5.15 11.69
C ALA A 138 -16.80 5.70 12.89
N ALA A 139 -16.48 5.22 14.10
CA ALA A 139 -17.07 5.73 15.34
C ALA A 139 -16.71 7.19 15.60
N LYS A 140 -15.45 7.57 15.38
CA LYS A 140 -15.02 8.98 15.50
C LYS A 140 -15.77 9.90 14.54
N GLN A 141 -15.91 9.49 13.29
CA GLN A 141 -16.64 10.28 12.29
C GLN A 141 -18.11 10.41 12.63
N ALA A 142 -18.74 9.35 13.11
CA ALA A 142 -20.13 9.41 13.56
C ALA A 142 -20.32 10.37 14.74
N LEU A 143 -19.43 10.32 15.73
CA LEU A 143 -19.44 11.23 16.86
C LEU A 143 -19.24 12.68 16.43
N GLN A 144 -18.30 12.93 15.53
CA GLN A 144 -18.05 14.27 15.01
C GLN A 144 -19.27 14.84 14.28
N ARG A 145 -19.99 14.01 13.50
CA ARG A 145 -21.23 14.44 12.84
C ARG A 145 -22.31 14.82 13.84
N VAL A 146 -22.46 14.05 14.90
CA VAL A 146 -23.43 14.36 15.98
C VAL A 146 -23.06 15.68 16.64
N ASN A 147 -21.79 15.88 16.99
CA ASN A 147 -21.32 17.11 17.60
C ASN A 147 -21.53 18.31 16.69
N ASP A 148 -21.27 18.20 15.40
CA ASP A 148 -21.49 19.27 14.43
C ASP A 148 -22.98 19.62 14.31
N LEU A 149 -23.86 18.64 14.32
CA LEU A 149 -25.30 18.85 14.28
C LEU A 149 -25.79 19.57 15.54
N LEU A 150 -25.32 19.16 16.71
CA LEU A 150 -25.66 19.80 17.98
C LEU A 150 -25.16 21.25 18.02
N TYR A 151 -23.97 21.51 17.54
CA TYR A 151 -23.42 22.87 17.45
C TYR A 151 -24.26 23.75 16.54
N ARG A 152 -24.68 23.27 15.38
CA ARG A 152 -25.56 24.02 14.46
C ARG A 152 -26.90 24.35 15.09
N GLN A 153 -27.53 23.42 15.80
CA GLN A 153 -28.79 23.65 16.49
C GLN A 153 -28.66 24.71 17.57
N THR A 154 -27.57 24.67 18.33
CA THR A 154 -27.30 25.69 19.39
C THR A 154 -27.09 27.05 18.76
N SER A 155 -26.38 27.17 17.66
CA SER A 155 -26.17 28.43 16.95
C SER A 155 -27.48 29.02 16.40
N ILE A 156 -28.38 28.19 15.90
CA ILE A 156 -29.70 28.64 15.40
C ILE A 156 -30.58 29.14 16.54
N SER A 157 -30.55 28.50 17.71
CA SER A 157 -31.40 28.88 18.85
C SER A 157 -30.98 30.18 19.54
N HIS A 158 -29.80 30.71 19.25
CA HIS A 158 -29.26 31.96 19.76
C HIS A 158 -29.39 33.15 18.80
N SER A 159 -30.01 32.97 17.66
CA SER A 159 -30.19 34.03 16.67
C SER A 159 -31.44 34.84 16.89
#